data_7ded20ed37e5e8e36bf84325b8993f7d
#
_entry.id   7ded20ed37e5e8e36bf84325b8993f7d
#
_cell.length_a   1.000
_cell.length_b   1.000
_cell.length_c   1.000
_cell.angle_alpha   90.00
_cell.angle_beta   90.00
_cell.angle_gamma   90.00
#
_symmetry.space_group_name_H-M   'P 1'
#
loop_
_entity.id
_entity.type
_entity.pdbx_description
1 polymer ?
#
loop_
_entity_poly.entity_id
_entity_poly.type
_entity_poly.pdbx_seq_one_letter_code
_entity_poly.pdbx_strand_id
1 'polypeptide(L)'
;PIVVGNTYGRVRTMVNDIGRRIRTAGPATPVEITGLQTAPQAGDLFVVFEDEKTARQAGEQRAQEAQEAQRSLTKKVTLDNLFESLQEGELKSVNVIIKADVQGSAEALSASLQKIEVEGVRVNVVHQAVGAINESDISLAAASGAIVIGFNVRPTPQARLQADSEVVDIRQYRVIYDAIEEIETAMKGMLDPEYEEEVQGQALVRETFTVSKFCLLY
;
A
#
# COMPACT_ATOMS: atom_id res chain seq x y z
N PRO A 1 31.01 9.55 6.50
CA PRO A 1 30.08 8.44 6.36
C PRO A 1 29.08 8.41 7.51
N ILE A 2 27.82 8.10 7.22
CA ILE A 2 26.74 7.97 8.20
C ILE A 2 25.93 6.71 7.93
N VAL A 3 25.32 6.20 8.98
CA VAL A 3 24.32 5.12 8.92
C VAL A 3 23.03 5.68 9.50
N VAL A 4 21.93 5.51 8.77
CA VAL A 4 20.60 5.97 9.17
C VAL A 4 19.64 4.79 9.04
N GLY A 5 19.10 4.33 10.16
CA GLY A 5 18.29 3.12 10.16
C GLY A 5 19.04 1.93 9.55
N ASN A 6 18.52 1.38 8.48
CA ASN A 6 19.09 0.28 7.70
C ASN A 6 19.86 0.72 6.44
N THR A 7 20.02 2.02 6.22
CA THR A 7 20.76 2.57 5.07
C THR A 7 22.05 3.24 5.51
N TYR A 8 23.02 3.31 4.62
CA TYR A 8 24.27 4.00 4.84
C TYR A 8 24.61 4.90 3.66
N GLY A 9 25.53 5.82 3.88
CA GLY A 9 26.03 6.69 2.82
C GLY A 9 27.11 7.64 3.27
N ARG A 10 27.67 8.35 2.31
CA ARG A 10 28.59 9.44 2.57
C ARG A 10 27.90 10.76 2.27
N VAL A 11 27.76 11.60 3.29
CA VAL A 11 27.17 12.94 3.12
C VAL A 11 27.95 13.71 2.07
N ARG A 12 27.28 14.12 1.00
CA ARG A 12 27.87 14.93 -0.08
C ARG A 12 27.64 16.40 0.13
N THR A 13 26.42 16.77 0.51
CA THR A 13 26.06 18.15 0.82
C THR A 13 25.20 18.20 2.06
N MET A 14 25.36 19.26 2.84
CA MET A 14 24.48 19.63 3.93
C MET A 14 23.94 21.03 3.66
N VAL A 15 22.65 21.21 3.81
CA VAL A 15 21.96 22.49 3.64
C VAL A 15 21.18 22.77 4.93
N ASN A 16 21.27 23.97 5.44
CA ASN A 16 20.51 24.35 6.64
C ASN A 16 19.06 24.76 6.28
N ASP A 17 18.29 25.09 7.31
CA ASP A 17 16.89 25.55 7.23
C ASP A 17 16.67 26.80 6.33
N ILE A 18 17.74 27.59 6.12
CA ILE A 18 17.71 28.80 5.27
C ILE A 18 18.13 28.50 3.80
N GLY A 19 18.40 27.23 3.48
CA GLY A 19 18.86 26.84 2.14
C GLY A 19 20.35 27.10 1.86
N ARG A 20 21.17 27.42 2.89
CA ARG A 20 22.60 27.63 2.74
C ARG A 20 23.38 26.33 2.95
N ARG A 21 24.37 26.09 2.09
CA ARG A 21 25.32 24.99 2.29
C ARG A 21 26.20 25.22 3.49
N ILE A 22 26.26 24.24 4.36
CA ILE A 22 27.11 24.24 5.56
C ILE A 22 28.10 23.07 5.51
N ARG A 23 29.21 23.20 6.17
CA ARG A 23 30.26 22.15 6.26
C ARG A 23 30.16 21.34 7.53
N THR A 24 29.65 21.94 8.58
CA THR A 24 29.50 21.34 9.91
C THR A 24 28.15 21.70 10.48
N ALA A 25 27.50 20.75 11.13
CA ALA A 25 26.25 20.95 11.86
C ALA A 25 26.48 20.51 13.32
N GLY A 26 26.09 21.36 14.26
CA GLY A 26 26.11 21.04 15.68
C GLY A 26 24.89 20.27 16.14
N PRO A 27 24.82 19.89 17.44
CA PRO A 27 23.61 19.27 18.00
C PRO A 27 22.37 20.13 17.80
N ALA A 28 21.22 19.49 17.62
CA ALA A 28 19.90 20.13 17.41
C ALA A 28 19.81 21.11 16.22
N THR A 29 20.71 20.99 15.24
CA THR A 29 20.67 21.80 14.02
C THR A 29 19.92 21.03 12.92
N PRO A 30 18.79 21.57 12.39
CA PRO A 30 18.10 20.95 11.26
C PRO A 30 18.94 21.06 9.99
N VAL A 31 19.13 19.97 9.30
CA VAL A 31 19.92 19.91 8.07
C VAL A 31 19.29 18.95 7.06
N GLU A 32 19.25 19.38 5.82
CA GLU A 32 19.00 18.51 4.68
C GLU A 32 20.32 17.92 4.19
N ILE A 33 20.37 16.60 4.07
CA ILE A 33 21.58 15.89 3.65
C ILE A 33 21.33 15.14 2.34
N THR A 34 22.38 15.04 1.54
CA THR A 34 22.39 14.23 0.32
C THR A 34 23.53 13.22 0.35
N GLY A 35 23.34 12.07 -0.33
CA GLY A 35 24.38 11.06 -0.47
C GLY A 35 24.11 9.74 0.23
N LEU A 36 22.90 9.54 0.78
CA LEU A 36 22.42 8.22 1.21
C LEU A 36 22.07 7.36 -0.02
N GLN A 37 22.17 6.04 0.11
CA GLN A 37 21.86 5.11 -0.96
C GLN A 37 20.35 4.95 -1.17
N THR A 38 19.60 4.87 -0.07
CA THR A 38 18.15 4.79 -0.04
C THR A 38 17.59 5.81 0.94
N ALA A 39 16.33 6.18 0.81
CA ALA A 39 15.67 7.03 1.77
C ALA A 39 15.44 6.27 3.08
N PRO A 40 15.85 6.80 4.25
CA PRO A 40 15.53 6.21 5.54
C PRO A 40 14.06 6.44 5.90
N GLN A 41 13.59 5.71 6.91
CA GLN A 41 12.26 5.92 7.47
C GLN A 41 12.25 7.11 8.45
N ALA A 42 11.08 7.74 8.59
CA ALA A 42 10.91 8.80 9.55
C ALA A 42 11.12 8.27 10.99
N GLY A 43 11.92 8.99 11.79
CA GLY A 43 12.26 8.56 13.15
C GLY A 43 13.50 7.68 13.26
N ASP A 44 14.12 7.29 12.15
CA ASP A 44 15.36 6.52 12.17
C ASP A 44 16.51 7.31 12.83
N LEU A 45 17.22 6.64 13.72
CA LEU A 45 18.42 7.20 14.33
C LEU A 45 19.58 7.15 13.35
N PHE A 46 20.33 8.28 13.27
CA PHE A 46 21.55 8.32 12.49
C PHE A 46 22.80 8.31 13.39
N VAL A 47 23.83 7.65 12.91
CA VAL A 47 25.13 7.57 13.59
C VAL A 47 26.23 7.95 12.60
N VAL A 48 27.13 8.80 13.06
CA VAL A 48 28.30 9.21 12.27
C VAL A 48 29.44 8.25 12.54
N PHE A 49 30.08 7.77 11.49
CA PHE A 49 31.26 6.90 11.57
C PHE A 49 32.51 7.63 11.05
N GLU A 50 33.65 7.28 11.55
CA GLU A 50 34.93 7.82 11.06
C GLU A 50 35.34 7.14 9.75
N ASP A 51 35.08 5.83 9.66
CA ASP A 51 35.47 5.00 8.53
C ASP A 51 34.23 4.53 7.71
N GLU A 52 34.36 4.64 6.38
CA GLU A 52 33.29 4.25 5.44
C GLU A 52 33.04 2.74 5.42
N LYS A 53 34.11 1.94 5.63
CA LYS A 53 33.99 0.48 5.68
C LYS A 53 33.15 0.01 6.85
N THR A 54 33.37 0.60 8.01
CA THR A 54 32.62 0.29 9.24
C THR A 54 31.14 0.74 9.11
N ALA A 55 30.92 1.93 8.55
CA ALA A 55 29.57 2.41 8.28
C ALA A 55 28.81 1.48 7.32
N ARG A 56 29.47 1.04 6.26
CA ARG A 56 28.89 0.10 5.29
C ARG A 56 28.52 -1.24 5.94
N GLN A 57 29.43 -1.84 6.70
CA GLN A 57 29.18 -3.10 7.40
C GLN A 57 27.99 -2.99 8.37
N ALA A 58 27.93 -1.91 9.15
CA ALA A 58 26.85 -1.67 10.08
C ALA A 58 25.49 -1.47 9.35
N GLY A 59 25.48 -0.77 8.23
CA GLY A 59 24.29 -0.57 7.42
C GLY A 59 23.79 -1.87 6.76
N GLU A 60 24.71 -2.65 6.19
CA GLU A 60 24.40 -3.94 5.56
C GLU A 60 23.87 -4.95 6.59
N GLN A 61 24.48 -5.00 7.78
CA GLN A 61 24.01 -5.87 8.86
C GLN A 61 22.60 -5.52 9.31
N ARG A 62 22.31 -4.23 9.56
CA ARG A 62 20.96 -3.79 9.93
C ARG A 62 19.93 -4.05 8.85
N ALA A 63 20.31 -3.87 7.57
CA ALA A 63 19.43 -4.17 6.45
C ALA A 63 19.10 -5.67 6.38
N GLN A 64 20.09 -6.54 6.63
CA GLN A 64 19.90 -7.98 6.67
C GLN A 64 18.99 -8.40 7.84
N GLU A 65 19.24 -7.87 9.04
CA GLU A 65 18.42 -8.12 10.23
C GLU A 65 16.95 -7.69 10.01
N ALA A 66 16.73 -6.51 9.41
CA ALA A 66 15.40 -6.02 9.06
C ALA A 66 14.69 -6.93 8.03
N GLN A 67 15.43 -7.41 7.02
CA GLN A 67 14.89 -8.32 6.01
C GLN A 67 14.55 -9.69 6.60
N GLU A 68 15.37 -10.22 7.50
CA GLU A 68 15.11 -11.49 8.18
C GLU A 68 13.89 -11.37 9.12
N ALA A 69 13.77 -10.26 9.85
CA ALA A 69 12.61 -9.96 10.68
C ALA A 69 11.31 -9.92 9.84
N GLN A 70 11.33 -9.23 8.70
CA GLN A 70 10.19 -9.15 7.81
C GLN A 70 9.82 -10.52 7.21
N ARG A 71 10.82 -11.32 6.80
CA ARG A 71 10.60 -12.70 6.33
C ARG A 71 10.00 -13.60 7.42
N SER A 72 10.38 -13.42 8.67
CA SER A 72 9.85 -14.22 9.78
C SER A 72 8.38 -13.90 10.06
N LEU A 73 7.95 -12.67 9.84
CA LEU A 73 6.54 -12.25 9.94
C LEU A 73 5.68 -12.84 8.81
N THR A 74 6.24 -12.93 7.59
CA THR A 74 5.53 -13.45 6.42
C THR A 74 5.48 -15.00 6.38
N LYS A 75 6.37 -15.69 7.09
CA LYS A 75 6.53 -17.16 7.02
C LYS A 75 5.52 -17.97 7.82
N LYS A 76 4.61 -17.38 8.55
CA LYS A 76 3.66 -18.10 9.42
C LYS A 76 2.25 -18.28 8.83
N VAL A 77 2.16 -18.61 7.54
CA VAL A 77 0.95 -19.27 7.05
C VAL A 77 1.15 -20.78 7.26
N THR A 78 0.89 -21.26 8.45
CA THR A 78 0.76 -22.69 8.74
C THR A 78 -0.65 -23.14 8.37
N LEU A 79 -0.84 -24.44 8.11
CA LEU A 79 -2.16 -25.01 7.81
C LEU A 79 -3.20 -24.69 8.89
N ASP A 80 -2.75 -24.54 10.15
CA ASP A 80 -3.62 -24.18 11.28
C ASP A 80 -4.18 -22.76 11.13
N ASN A 81 -3.35 -21.78 10.70
CA ASN A 81 -3.80 -20.42 10.44
C ASN A 81 -4.69 -20.32 9.19
N LEU A 82 -4.56 -21.27 8.27
CA LEU A 82 -5.42 -21.35 7.07
C LEU A 82 -6.85 -21.74 7.46
N PHE A 83 -6.99 -22.62 8.46
CA PHE A 83 -8.31 -22.99 9.01
C PHE A 83 -8.96 -21.84 9.80
N GLU A 84 -8.18 -21.06 10.55
CA GLU A 84 -8.68 -19.86 11.23
C GLU A 84 -9.13 -18.79 10.22
N SER A 85 -8.36 -18.54 9.17
CA SER A 85 -8.72 -17.57 8.13
C SER A 85 -9.92 -18.03 7.28
N LEU A 86 -10.16 -19.33 7.13
CA LEU A 86 -11.36 -19.88 6.50
C LEU A 86 -12.61 -19.78 7.39
N GLN A 87 -12.44 -19.76 8.72
CA GLN A 87 -13.52 -19.56 9.67
C GLN A 87 -13.92 -18.09 9.85
N GLU A 88 -12.99 -17.14 9.61
CA GLU A 88 -13.28 -15.70 9.67
C GLU A 88 -14.06 -15.19 8.45
N GLY A 89 -14.42 -16.06 7.49
CA GLY A 89 -15.08 -15.70 6.25
C GLY A 89 -14.09 -15.11 5.24
N GLU A 90 -14.37 -15.24 3.96
CA GLU A 90 -13.58 -14.61 2.89
C GLU A 90 -13.73 -13.09 2.96
N LEU A 91 -12.88 -12.43 3.77
CA LEU A 91 -12.78 -10.98 3.73
C LEU A 91 -12.32 -10.55 2.34
N LYS A 92 -13.18 -9.84 1.65
CA LYS A 92 -12.81 -9.22 0.37
C LYS A 92 -11.65 -8.27 0.60
N SER A 93 -10.63 -8.30 -0.25
CA SER A 93 -9.48 -7.42 -0.15
C SER A 93 -9.30 -6.56 -1.39
N VAL A 94 -9.08 -5.27 -1.18
CA VAL A 94 -8.64 -4.35 -2.24
C VAL A 94 -7.13 -4.27 -2.18
N ASN A 95 -6.47 -4.83 -3.19
CA ASN A 95 -5.02 -4.75 -3.31
C ASN A 95 -4.64 -3.40 -3.91
N VAL A 96 -3.67 -2.71 -3.30
CA VAL A 96 -3.19 -1.42 -3.79
C VAL A 96 -1.66 -1.38 -3.85
N ILE A 97 -1.14 -0.70 -4.87
CA ILE A 97 0.27 -0.33 -5.00
C ILE A 97 0.37 1.18 -4.87
N ILE A 98 1.20 1.66 -3.96
CA ILE A 98 1.34 3.08 -3.67
C ILE A 98 2.66 3.60 -4.23
N LYS A 99 2.58 4.64 -5.06
CA LYS A 99 3.75 5.39 -5.55
C LYS A 99 3.57 6.86 -5.16
N ALA A 100 4.58 7.43 -4.53
CA ALA A 100 4.54 8.83 -4.08
C ALA A 100 5.80 9.58 -4.48
N ASP A 101 5.76 10.90 -4.36
CA ASP A 101 6.91 11.78 -4.61
C ASP A 101 7.97 11.69 -3.50
N VAL A 102 7.53 11.49 -2.26
CA VAL A 102 8.40 11.37 -1.08
C VAL A 102 7.96 10.21 -0.17
N GLN A 103 8.92 9.70 0.62
CA GLN A 103 8.70 8.57 1.50
C GLN A 103 7.60 8.83 2.54
N GLY A 104 7.60 10.02 3.15
CA GLY A 104 6.58 10.39 4.14
C GLY A 104 5.16 10.42 3.59
N SER A 105 4.98 10.82 2.33
CA SER A 105 3.68 10.77 1.65
C SER A 105 3.21 9.33 1.42
N ALA A 106 4.12 8.43 1.02
CA ALA A 106 3.82 7.02 0.82
C ALA A 106 3.39 6.35 2.14
N GLU A 107 4.14 6.60 3.21
CA GLU A 107 3.84 6.08 4.55
C GLU A 107 2.52 6.61 5.11
N ALA A 108 2.28 7.93 4.99
CA ALA A 108 1.05 8.56 5.45
C ALA A 108 -0.18 8.02 4.71
N LEU A 109 -0.08 7.86 3.38
CA LEU A 109 -1.16 7.31 2.57
C LEU A 109 -1.42 5.84 2.91
N SER A 110 -0.37 5.03 3.01
CA SER A 110 -0.46 3.62 3.41
C SER A 110 -1.13 3.46 4.78
N ALA A 111 -0.67 4.23 5.79
CA ALA A 111 -1.25 4.20 7.12
C ALA A 111 -2.71 4.68 7.16
N SER A 112 -3.08 5.64 6.32
CA SER A 112 -4.45 6.14 6.23
C SER A 112 -5.38 5.14 5.55
N LEU A 113 -4.94 4.50 4.47
CA LEU A 113 -5.72 3.48 3.76
C LEU A 113 -5.94 2.22 4.61
N GLN A 114 -4.95 1.81 5.40
CA GLN A 114 -5.06 0.66 6.31
C GLN A 114 -5.99 0.92 7.50
N LYS A 115 -6.30 2.18 7.81
CA LYS A 115 -7.25 2.57 8.87
C LYS A 115 -8.70 2.64 8.40
N ILE A 116 -8.95 2.46 7.10
CA ILE A 116 -10.32 2.44 6.58
C ILE A 116 -10.98 1.15 7.07
N GLU A 117 -12.00 1.30 7.88
CA GLU A 117 -12.81 0.20 8.41
C GLU A 117 -14.12 0.14 7.62
N VAL A 118 -14.22 -0.85 6.73
CA VAL A 118 -15.46 -1.22 6.05
C VAL A 118 -15.72 -2.68 6.38
N GLU A 119 -16.89 -3.00 6.92
CA GLU A 119 -17.25 -4.37 7.30
C GLU A 119 -17.10 -5.32 6.10
N GLY A 120 -16.34 -6.41 6.28
CA GLY A 120 -16.13 -7.43 5.25
C GLY A 120 -15.12 -7.11 4.16
N VAL A 121 -14.47 -5.92 4.17
CA VAL A 121 -13.46 -5.54 3.17
C VAL A 121 -12.23 -4.94 3.83
N ARG A 122 -11.04 -5.33 3.39
CA ARG A 122 -9.75 -4.78 3.85
C ARG A 122 -8.94 -4.21 2.71
N VAL A 123 -8.17 -3.16 2.98
CA VAL A 123 -7.14 -2.67 2.06
C VAL A 123 -5.83 -3.42 2.33
N ASN A 124 -5.27 -4.00 1.30
CA ASN A 124 -3.98 -4.67 1.33
C ASN A 124 -2.96 -3.90 0.49
N VAL A 125 -1.97 -3.30 1.13
CA VAL A 125 -0.88 -2.59 0.44
C VAL A 125 0.16 -3.62 0.00
N VAL A 126 0.13 -4.00 -1.28
CA VAL A 126 1.05 -4.98 -1.88
C VAL A 126 2.46 -4.43 -1.96
N HIS A 127 2.60 -3.17 -2.38
CA HIS A 127 3.88 -2.51 -2.52
C HIS A 127 3.75 -1.00 -2.33
N GLN A 128 4.78 -0.41 -1.74
CA GLN A 128 4.91 1.04 -1.66
C GLN A 128 6.33 1.47 -2.02
N ALA A 129 6.45 2.52 -2.82
CA ALA A 129 7.75 3.06 -3.21
C ALA A 129 7.67 4.53 -3.61
N VAL A 130 8.84 5.17 -3.68
CA VAL A 130 9.00 6.56 -4.09
C VAL A 130 9.40 6.64 -5.56
N GLY A 131 8.88 7.64 -6.25
CA GLY A 131 9.19 7.94 -7.65
C GLY A 131 8.02 7.71 -8.61
N ALA A 132 8.27 7.90 -9.91
CA ALA A 132 7.27 7.72 -10.95
C ALA A 132 6.80 6.25 -11.03
N ILE A 133 5.57 6.06 -11.47
CA ILE A 133 5.03 4.73 -11.75
C ILE A 133 5.73 4.18 -13.00
N ASN A 134 6.31 3.01 -12.88
CA ASN A 134 7.07 2.35 -13.95
C ASN A 134 6.41 1.03 -14.40
N GLU A 135 6.98 0.39 -15.41
CA GLU A 135 6.48 -0.86 -16.01
C GLU A 135 6.46 -2.02 -15.00
N SER A 136 7.45 -2.08 -14.10
CA SER A 136 7.50 -3.12 -13.07
C SER A 136 6.36 -3.01 -12.08
N ASP A 137 5.94 -1.77 -11.76
CA ASP A 137 4.79 -1.52 -10.89
C ASP A 137 3.50 -2.00 -11.55
N ILE A 138 3.35 -1.80 -12.86
CA ILE A 138 2.18 -2.27 -13.63
C ILE A 138 2.15 -3.80 -13.71
N SER A 139 3.29 -4.43 -14.02
CA SER A 139 3.36 -5.91 -14.03
C SER A 139 3.04 -6.52 -12.67
N LEU A 140 3.48 -5.88 -11.58
CA LEU A 140 3.13 -6.31 -10.23
C LEU A 140 1.63 -6.12 -9.94
N ALA A 141 1.06 -4.99 -10.40
CA ALA A 141 -0.37 -4.71 -10.25
C ALA A 141 -1.22 -5.73 -10.99
N ALA A 142 -0.88 -6.05 -12.24
CA ALA A 142 -1.55 -7.06 -13.05
C ALA A 142 -1.49 -8.46 -12.37
N ALA A 143 -0.31 -8.84 -11.86
CA ALA A 143 -0.12 -10.13 -11.19
C ALA A 143 -0.86 -10.25 -9.85
N SER A 144 -1.08 -9.14 -9.14
CA SER A 144 -1.73 -9.10 -7.84
C SER A 144 -3.19 -8.64 -7.88
N GLY A 145 -3.71 -8.29 -9.05
CA GLY A 145 -5.04 -7.68 -9.19
C GLY A 145 -5.16 -6.36 -8.41
N ALA A 146 -4.08 -5.57 -8.37
CA ALA A 146 -4.00 -4.36 -7.57
C ALA A 146 -4.29 -3.10 -8.39
N ILE A 147 -4.82 -2.08 -7.71
CA ILE A 147 -4.97 -0.73 -8.24
C ILE A 147 -3.68 0.04 -7.94
N VAL A 148 -3.18 0.80 -8.92
CA VAL A 148 -1.98 1.63 -8.74
C VAL A 148 -2.38 3.05 -8.35
N ILE A 149 -1.96 3.47 -7.17
CA ILE A 149 -2.20 4.81 -6.62
C ILE A 149 -0.94 5.64 -6.76
N GLY A 150 -1.00 6.69 -7.58
CA GLY A 150 0.06 7.68 -7.72
C GLY A 150 -0.25 8.94 -6.92
N PHE A 151 0.50 9.18 -5.86
CA PHE A 151 0.36 10.41 -5.07
C PHE A 151 1.40 11.44 -5.50
N ASN A 152 0.93 12.52 -6.11
CA ASN A 152 1.75 13.61 -6.68
C ASN A 152 2.81 13.13 -7.71
N VAL A 153 2.63 11.94 -8.28
CA VAL A 153 3.50 11.36 -9.32
C VAL A 153 2.71 10.98 -10.56
N ARG A 154 3.41 10.80 -11.66
CA ARG A 154 2.82 10.41 -12.95
C ARG A 154 3.44 9.10 -13.43
N PRO A 155 2.69 8.29 -14.19
CA PRO A 155 3.24 7.15 -14.85
C PRO A 155 4.19 7.56 -15.98
N THR A 156 5.20 6.73 -16.23
CA THR A 156 6.02 6.86 -17.44
C THR A 156 5.15 6.58 -18.67
N PRO A 157 5.53 7.09 -19.86
CA PRO A 157 4.77 6.82 -21.08
C PRO A 157 4.62 5.33 -21.37
N GLN A 158 5.67 4.53 -21.12
CA GLN A 158 5.65 3.08 -21.28
C GLN A 158 4.73 2.40 -20.27
N ALA A 159 4.81 2.79 -19.00
CA ALA A 159 3.92 2.26 -17.97
C ALA A 159 2.45 2.53 -18.28
N ARG A 160 2.13 3.69 -18.86
CA ARG A 160 0.77 4.00 -19.26
C ARG A 160 0.26 3.10 -20.38
N LEU A 161 1.09 2.88 -21.43
CA LEU A 161 0.75 1.98 -22.52
C LEU A 161 0.58 0.53 -22.03
N GLN A 162 1.43 0.11 -21.10
CA GLN A 162 1.34 -1.22 -20.51
C GLN A 162 0.08 -1.37 -19.64
N ALA A 163 -0.26 -0.36 -18.84
CA ALA A 163 -1.47 -0.36 -18.02
C ALA A 163 -2.74 -0.49 -18.89
N ASP A 164 -2.79 0.23 -20.02
CA ASP A 164 -3.89 0.13 -20.97
C ASP A 164 -3.98 -1.29 -21.59
N SER A 165 -2.83 -1.95 -21.84
CA SER A 165 -2.79 -3.32 -22.41
C SER A 165 -3.10 -4.41 -21.38
N GLU A 166 -2.71 -4.25 -20.13
CA GLU A 166 -2.93 -5.21 -19.03
C GLU A 166 -4.21 -4.92 -18.22
N VAL A 167 -4.96 -3.86 -18.61
CA VAL A 167 -6.20 -3.43 -17.94
C VAL A 167 -5.97 -3.12 -16.46
N VAL A 168 -4.86 -2.47 -16.13
CA VAL A 168 -4.52 -2.03 -14.78
C VAL A 168 -5.02 -0.60 -14.58
N ASP A 169 -5.79 -0.39 -13.50
CA ASP A 169 -6.29 0.95 -13.15
C ASP A 169 -5.20 1.76 -12.45
N ILE A 170 -4.93 2.97 -12.97
CA ILE A 170 -3.99 3.93 -12.38
C ILE A 170 -4.77 5.16 -11.93
N ARG A 171 -4.80 5.39 -10.63
CA ARG A 171 -5.40 6.58 -10.03
C ARG A 171 -4.34 7.54 -9.53
N GLN A 172 -4.54 8.83 -9.80
CA GLN A 172 -3.58 9.88 -9.44
C GLN A 172 -4.24 10.89 -8.53
N TYR A 173 -3.63 11.11 -7.36
CA TYR A 173 -4.13 12.03 -6.36
C TYR A 173 -3.07 13.06 -5.97
N ARG A 174 -3.52 14.21 -5.51
CA ARG A 174 -2.70 15.26 -4.91
C ARG A 174 -3.10 15.55 -3.47
N VAL A 175 -4.28 15.12 -3.09
CA VAL A 175 -4.85 15.28 -1.76
C VAL A 175 -5.12 13.89 -1.20
N ILE A 176 -4.68 13.64 0.04
CA ILE A 176 -4.83 12.31 0.69
C ILE A 176 -6.31 11.95 0.88
N TYR A 177 -7.13 12.94 1.22
CA TYR A 177 -8.57 12.72 1.48
C TYR A 177 -9.33 12.22 0.26
N ASP A 178 -8.99 12.72 -0.93
CA ASP A 178 -9.62 12.27 -2.19
C ASP A 178 -9.32 10.78 -2.45
N ALA A 179 -8.08 10.35 -2.16
CA ALA A 179 -7.70 8.95 -2.29
C ALA A 179 -8.43 8.05 -1.28
N ILE A 180 -8.60 8.51 -0.05
CA ILE A 180 -9.31 7.78 1.01
C ILE A 180 -10.79 7.62 0.63
N GLU A 181 -11.46 8.70 0.24
CA GLU A 181 -12.88 8.73 -0.11
C GLU A 181 -13.19 7.83 -1.32
N GLU A 182 -12.33 7.85 -2.35
CA GLU A 182 -12.53 7.02 -3.54
C GLU A 182 -12.32 5.52 -3.23
N ILE A 183 -11.30 5.17 -2.44
CA ILE A 183 -11.06 3.78 -2.03
C ILE A 183 -12.16 3.30 -1.08
N GLU A 184 -12.62 4.12 -0.15
CA GLU A 184 -13.74 3.78 0.73
C GLU A 184 -15.03 3.53 -0.07
N THR A 185 -15.29 4.36 -1.07
CA THR A 185 -16.43 4.19 -1.98
C THR A 185 -16.30 2.89 -2.80
N ALA A 186 -15.11 2.58 -3.30
CA ALA A 186 -14.84 1.33 -4.01
C ALA A 186 -15.03 0.12 -3.10
N MET A 187 -14.57 0.18 -1.84
CA MET A 187 -14.77 -0.88 -0.85
C MET A 187 -16.25 -1.11 -0.56
N LYS A 188 -17.04 -0.04 -0.36
CA LYS A 188 -18.49 -0.13 -0.16
C LYS A 188 -19.20 -0.75 -1.37
N GLY A 189 -18.72 -0.46 -2.59
CA GLY A 189 -19.25 -1.04 -3.82
C GLY A 189 -18.95 -2.54 -3.99
N MET A 190 -17.98 -3.07 -3.23
CA MET A 190 -17.66 -4.51 -3.22
C MET A 190 -18.50 -5.32 -2.23
N LEU A 191 -19.25 -4.68 -1.35
CA LEU A 191 -20.16 -5.37 -0.43
C LEU A 191 -21.28 -6.07 -1.19
N ASP A 192 -21.71 -7.21 -0.66
CA ASP A 192 -22.88 -7.88 -1.21
C ASP A 192 -24.13 -7.05 -0.91
N PRO A 193 -25.10 -6.97 -1.83
CA PRO A 193 -26.32 -6.21 -1.60
C PRO A 193 -27.10 -6.82 -0.43
N GLU A 194 -27.39 -6.02 0.58
CA GLU A 194 -28.34 -6.38 1.61
C GLU A 194 -29.77 -6.30 1.04
N TYR A 195 -30.47 -7.41 1.07
CA TYR A 195 -31.88 -7.45 0.64
C TYR A 195 -32.78 -7.23 1.86
N GLU A 196 -33.51 -6.14 1.85
CA GLU A 196 -34.58 -5.90 2.82
C GLU A 196 -35.90 -6.40 2.25
N GLU A 197 -36.54 -7.36 2.92
CA GLU A 197 -37.85 -7.86 2.51
C GLU A 197 -38.94 -6.88 2.92
N GLU A 198 -39.46 -6.12 1.95
CA GLU A 198 -40.61 -5.26 2.13
C GLU A 198 -41.89 -6.02 1.73
N VAL A 199 -42.80 -6.25 2.68
CA VAL A 199 -44.09 -6.89 2.42
C VAL A 199 -45.00 -5.91 1.70
N GLN A 200 -45.08 -6.02 0.38
CA GLN A 200 -45.92 -5.15 -0.45
C GLN A 200 -47.39 -5.60 -0.55
N GLY A 201 -47.72 -6.78 -0.07
CA GLY A 201 -49.10 -7.28 -0.07
C GLY A 201 -49.22 -8.71 0.40
N GLN A 202 -50.46 -9.15 0.59
CA GLN A 202 -50.81 -10.54 0.91
C GLN A 202 -51.65 -11.13 -0.18
N ALA A 203 -51.27 -12.31 -0.66
CA ALA A 203 -52.05 -13.08 -1.62
C ALA A 203 -52.55 -14.39 -0.97
N LEU A 204 -53.85 -14.64 -1.05
CA LEU A 204 -54.44 -15.88 -0.58
C LEU A 204 -54.60 -16.85 -1.76
N VAL A 205 -53.91 -17.99 -1.71
CA VAL A 205 -54.06 -19.06 -2.70
C VAL A 205 -55.43 -19.72 -2.46
N ARG A 206 -56.35 -19.58 -3.43
CA ARG A 206 -57.69 -20.16 -3.34
C ARG A 206 -57.79 -21.57 -3.91
N GLU A 207 -57.03 -21.86 -4.96
CA GLU A 207 -57.01 -23.18 -5.62
C GLU A 207 -55.62 -23.47 -6.22
N THR A 208 -55.23 -24.74 -6.19
CA THR A 208 -53.98 -25.21 -6.84
C THR A 208 -54.36 -26.21 -7.92
N PHE A 209 -53.86 -25.99 -9.14
CA PHE A 209 -54.06 -26.91 -10.27
C PHE A 209 -52.76 -27.63 -10.59
N THR A 210 -52.82 -28.97 -10.67
CA THR A 210 -51.70 -29.80 -11.09
C THR A 210 -51.84 -30.15 -12.56
N VAL A 211 -50.98 -29.61 -13.42
CA VAL A 211 -50.94 -29.96 -14.84
C VAL A 211 -49.84 -30.99 -15.05
N SER A 212 -50.17 -32.13 -15.67
CA SER A 212 -49.37 -33.35 -15.75
C SER A 212 -48.03 -33.24 -16.52
N LYS A 213 -47.64 -32.06 -17.02
CA LYS A 213 -46.37 -31.82 -17.72
C LYS A 213 -45.62 -30.57 -17.31
N PHE A 214 -46.19 -29.64 -16.58
CA PHE A 214 -45.49 -28.42 -16.09
C PHE A 214 -46.07 -28.03 -14.74
N CYS A 215 -45.16 -27.95 -13.74
CA CYS A 215 -45.51 -27.36 -12.45
C CYS A 215 -45.36 -25.84 -12.59
N LEU A 216 -46.47 -25.12 -12.85
CA LEU A 216 -46.51 -23.66 -12.77
C LEU A 216 -47.08 -23.31 -11.40
N LEU A 217 -46.21 -22.83 -10.53
CA LEU A 217 -46.60 -22.07 -9.34
C LEU A 217 -46.92 -20.63 -9.79
N TYR A 218 -48.16 -20.25 -9.68
CA TYR A 218 -48.60 -18.87 -9.72
C TYR A 218 -48.87 -18.37 -8.33
#